data_e40a1a8f6c0e2cedb6fc30ba7bbfeab7
#
_entry.id   e40a1a8f6c0e2cedb6fc30ba7bbfeab7
#
_cell.length_a   1.000
_cell.length_b   1.000
_cell.length_c   1.000
_cell.angle_alpha   90.00
_cell.angle_beta   90.00
_cell.angle_gamma   90.00
#
_symmetry.space_group_name_H-M   'P 1'
#
loop_
_entity.id
_entity.type
_entity.pdbx_description
1 polymer ?
#
loop_
_entity_poly.entity_id
_entity_poly.type
_entity_poly.pdbx_seq_one_letter_code
_entity_poly.pdbx_strand_id
1 'polypeptide(L)'
;MAELNYEDFMRRINIQDLLIDAGYSLNRRDGLRYPSYVRMGSDGKRVRGDKFIVTGNGLCCFQPPEQKNYNVISFIKEHPHFFSEYTSGMNTDRLVNLVCNRLLNHPVDRRPSIVTDRERSKKTFDLKEYERLEFRGDDWNSQKAFYPYFKSRGITLDTQRAFSNHFFIAMRETSNGKTYTNLSFPLRKPNDLETIVGLEERGRAKAEGKTIYKGMAAGSNATEGLWIACPSGEVLDKAKDVYWFESAYDAMAFYQITKNELNNDKNRDSEKELSLLDKSVFASTGGNPSIHQFKGMIAETPEANHHLCFDRDRAGQMFAINFALTKAGKTFNTHVTPKGKLIVVETTDKYQQHELNPELFEFDRLLKILGADAQTQRSEMTEYMESLRNKEDIFSGEEYLLPPDLLKAYERYESACEEYHSAKYSGLVCQEDLEDIGDELRTSYQAYKASMKDAVSQYESVRGTIYQPCEKEYKDWNDQLLGKRIAAEEDNAIDKASENNLAAGNRSKERDEENNKEEERTYHFHR
;
A
#
# COMPACT_ATOMS: atom_id res chain seq x y z
N MET A 1 -35.46 -2.19 5.39
CA MET A 1 -34.20 -2.16 4.63
C MET A 1 -34.53 -1.50 3.30
N ALA A 2 -33.87 -0.39 2.95
CA ALA A 2 -34.08 0.23 1.64
C ALA A 2 -33.66 -0.79 0.57
N GLU A 3 -34.49 -1.00 -0.45
CA GLU A 3 -34.12 -1.79 -1.63
C GLU A 3 -32.97 -1.07 -2.30
N LEU A 4 -31.77 -1.70 -2.29
CA LEU A 4 -30.61 -1.21 -3.01
C LEU A 4 -30.83 -1.45 -4.50
N ASN A 5 -30.58 -0.42 -5.31
CA ASN A 5 -30.69 -0.52 -6.76
C ASN A 5 -29.37 -1.03 -7.39
N TYR A 6 -29.37 -1.30 -8.69
CA TYR A 6 -28.19 -1.81 -9.40
C TYR A 6 -27.00 -0.83 -9.39
N GLU A 7 -27.24 0.46 -9.33
CA GLU A 7 -26.19 1.46 -9.23
C GLU A 7 -25.47 1.37 -7.88
N ASP A 8 -26.22 1.14 -6.79
CA ASP A 8 -25.63 0.92 -5.47
C ASP A 8 -24.76 -0.32 -5.43
N PHE A 9 -25.20 -1.42 -6.06
CA PHE A 9 -24.41 -2.64 -6.15
C PHE A 9 -23.12 -2.41 -6.93
N MET A 10 -23.18 -1.75 -8.10
CA MET A 10 -22.01 -1.46 -8.91
C MET A 10 -21.01 -0.53 -8.22
N ARG A 11 -21.49 0.40 -7.38
CA ARG A 11 -20.63 1.30 -6.62
C ARG A 11 -19.98 0.63 -5.41
N ARG A 12 -20.67 -0.29 -4.74
CA ARG A 12 -20.29 -0.83 -3.43
C ARG A 12 -19.56 -2.17 -3.51
N ILE A 13 -19.64 -2.90 -4.62
CA ILE A 13 -19.04 -4.22 -4.79
C ILE A 13 -17.90 -4.12 -5.79
N ASN A 14 -16.70 -4.51 -5.36
CA ASN A 14 -15.56 -4.64 -6.24
C ASN A 14 -15.70 -5.93 -7.07
N ILE A 15 -15.45 -5.84 -8.39
CA ILE A 15 -15.49 -7.01 -9.28
C ILE A 15 -14.49 -8.10 -8.86
N GLN A 16 -13.40 -7.74 -8.18
CA GLN A 16 -12.41 -8.69 -7.65
C GLN A 16 -13.03 -9.60 -6.58
N ASP A 17 -13.83 -9.03 -5.67
CA ASP A 17 -14.51 -9.79 -4.62
C ASP A 17 -15.51 -10.76 -5.23
N LEU A 18 -16.21 -10.31 -6.28
CA LEU A 18 -17.12 -11.16 -7.02
C LEU A 18 -16.40 -12.31 -7.74
N LEU A 19 -15.24 -12.05 -8.35
CA LEU A 19 -14.43 -13.09 -9.00
C LEU A 19 -13.90 -14.12 -7.98
N ILE A 20 -13.47 -13.66 -6.81
CA ILE A 20 -13.05 -14.57 -5.73
C ILE A 20 -14.21 -15.43 -5.26
N ASP A 21 -15.38 -14.83 -5.09
CA ASP A 21 -16.61 -15.53 -4.73
C ASP A 21 -17.04 -16.57 -5.78
N ALA A 22 -16.86 -16.25 -7.04
CA ALA A 22 -17.07 -17.12 -8.17
C ALA A 22 -16.02 -18.26 -8.30
N GLY A 23 -15.07 -18.34 -7.36
CA GLY A 23 -14.07 -19.40 -7.30
C GLY A 23 -12.80 -19.14 -8.10
N TYR A 24 -12.54 -17.88 -8.49
CA TYR A 24 -11.30 -17.49 -9.14
C TYR A 24 -10.25 -17.06 -8.10
N SER A 25 -8.98 -17.24 -8.45
CA SER A 25 -7.84 -16.84 -7.61
C SER A 25 -6.96 -15.86 -8.36
N LEU A 26 -6.40 -14.88 -7.64
CA LEU A 26 -5.49 -13.89 -8.20
C LEU A 26 -4.26 -14.56 -8.83
N ASN A 27 -4.01 -14.26 -10.10
CA ASN A 27 -2.83 -14.73 -10.81
C ASN A 27 -1.65 -13.78 -10.64
N ARG A 28 -0.83 -14.00 -9.64
CA ARG A 28 0.32 -13.15 -9.32
C ARG A 28 1.40 -13.08 -10.42
N ARG A 29 1.35 -13.94 -11.45
CA ARG A 29 2.36 -13.94 -12.53
C ARG A 29 2.16 -12.84 -13.56
N ASP A 30 0.94 -12.31 -13.70
CA ASP A 30 0.59 -11.34 -14.74
C ASP A 30 0.79 -9.89 -14.30
N GLY A 31 1.32 -9.65 -13.09
CA GLY A 31 1.50 -8.32 -12.50
C GLY A 31 0.21 -7.74 -11.91
N LEU A 32 0.33 -6.60 -11.21
CA LEU A 32 -0.77 -5.97 -10.48
C LEU A 32 -1.42 -4.81 -11.26
N ARG A 33 -0.83 -4.35 -12.35
CA ARG A 33 -1.39 -3.23 -13.14
C ARG A 33 -2.76 -3.54 -13.73
N TYR A 34 -2.95 -4.79 -14.18
CA TYR A 34 -4.22 -5.34 -14.62
C TYR A 34 -4.36 -6.72 -13.98
N PRO A 35 -4.82 -6.79 -12.73
CA PRO A 35 -4.84 -8.06 -12.02
C PRO A 35 -5.71 -9.06 -12.77
N SER A 36 -5.17 -10.24 -12.97
CA SER A 36 -5.88 -11.32 -13.62
C SER A 36 -6.28 -12.38 -12.60
N TYR A 37 -7.46 -12.92 -12.78
CA TYR A 37 -8.05 -13.96 -11.97
C TYR A 37 -8.21 -15.21 -12.79
N VAL A 38 -7.77 -16.35 -12.26
CA VAL A 38 -7.78 -17.64 -12.96
C VAL A 38 -8.48 -18.70 -12.13
N ARG A 39 -9.18 -19.61 -12.77
CA ARG A 39 -9.72 -20.79 -12.12
C ARG A 39 -8.67 -21.87 -12.07
N MET A 40 -8.64 -22.59 -10.94
CA MET A 40 -7.75 -23.71 -10.76
C MET A 40 -8.54 -25.01 -10.93
N GLY A 41 -8.05 -25.96 -11.74
CA GLY A 41 -8.63 -27.30 -11.91
C GLY A 41 -8.41 -28.18 -10.68
N SER A 42 -9.07 -29.35 -10.60
CA SER A 42 -8.91 -30.33 -9.52
C SER A 42 -7.49 -30.87 -9.37
N ASP A 43 -6.70 -30.82 -10.46
CA ASP A 43 -5.28 -31.20 -10.51
C ASP A 43 -4.33 -30.12 -9.99
N GLY A 44 -4.84 -29.00 -9.49
CA GLY A 44 -4.03 -27.86 -9.02
C GLY A 44 -3.44 -27.00 -10.14
N LYS A 45 -3.70 -27.28 -11.41
CA LYS A 45 -3.26 -26.48 -12.54
C LYS A 45 -4.33 -25.47 -12.93
N ARG A 46 -3.90 -24.40 -13.61
CA ARG A 46 -4.82 -23.41 -14.15
C ARG A 46 -5.67 -24.01 -15.26
N VAL A 47 -6.97 -23.73 -15.24
CA VAL A 47 -7.84 -24.06 -16.35
C VAL A 47 -7.45 -23.15 -17.51
N ARG A 48 -7.08 -23.74 -18.66
CA ARG A 48 -6.65 -22.98 -19.83
C ARG A 48 -7.83 -22.23 -20.44
N GLY A 49 -7.65 -20.95 -20.69
CA GLY A 49 -8.69 -20.08 -21.26
C GLY A 49 -9.69 -19.49 -20.23
N ASP A 50 -9.71 -20.01 -19.00
CA ASP A 50 -10.61 -19.51 -17.94
C ASP A 50 -9.87 -18.46 -17.07
N LYS A 51 -9.83 -17.23 -17.60
CA LYS A 51 -9.09 -16.10 -17.03
C LYS A 51 -9.88 -14.82 -17.23
N PHE A 52 -10.05 -14.04 -16.17
CA PHE A 52 -10.57 -12.68 -16.22
C PHE A 52 -9.48 -11.67 -15.89
N ILE A 53 -9.47 -10.55 -16.61
CA ILE A 53 -8.59 -9.41 -16.36
C ILE A 53 -9.43 -8.27 -15.83
N VAL A 54 -9.07 -7.74 -14.66
CA VAL A 54 -9.78 -6.63 -14.03
C VAL A 54 -9.27 -5.32 -14.61
N THR A 55 -10.19 -4.43 -14.97
CA THR A 55 -9.86 -3.08 -15.40
C THR A 55 -9.45 -2.21 -14.23
N GLY A 56 -8.63 -1.18 -14.47
CA GLY A 56 -7.90 -0.43 -13.45
C GLY A 56 -8.70 0.22 -12.33
N ASN A 57 -10.02 0.35 -12.50
CA ASN A 57 -10.90 0.90 -11.46
C ASN A 57 -11.59 -0.18 -10.59
N GLY A 58 -11.36 -1.47 -10.83
CA GLY A 58 -12.02 -2.57 -10.11
C GLY A 58 -13.52 -2.69 -10.31
N LEU A 59 -14.12 -1.91 -11.23
CA LEU A 59 -15.56 -1.91 -11.52
C LEU A 59 -15.94 -2.93 -12.60
N CYS A 60 -14.99 -3.31 -13.45
CA CYS A 60 -15.22 -4.19 -14.58
C CYS A 60 -14.10 -5.22 -14.74
N CYS A 61 -14.42 -6.33 -15.39
CA CYS A 61 -13.45 -7.31 -15.87
C CYS A 61 -13.81 -7.76 -17.30
N PHE A 62 -12.86 -8.37 -17.99
CA PHE A 62 -13.10 -8.99 -19.29
C PHE A 62 -12.36 -10.33 -19.40
N GLN A 63 -12.85 -11.23 -20.24
CA GLN A 63 -12.26 -12.54 -20.51
C GLN A 63 -11.56 -12.53 -21.89
N PRO A 64 -10.23 -12.64 -21.95
CA PRO A 64 -9.54 -12.80 -23.24
C PRO A 64 -9.90 -14.14 -23.94
N PRO A 65 -9.97 -14.19 -25.28
CA PRO A 65 -9.67 -13.12 -26.25
C PRO A 65 -10.83 -12.15 -26.48
N GLU A 66 -11.98 -12.36 -25.86
CA GLU A 66 -13.15 -11.51 -26.02
C GLU A 66 -12.89 -10.14 -25.35
N GLN A 67 -13.38 -9.07 -26.01
CA GLN A 67 -13.28 -7.71 -25.46
C GLN A 67 -14.54 -7.29 -24.69
N LYS A 68 -15.43 -8.23 -24.38
CA LYS A 68 -16.64 -7.96 -23.64
C LYS A 68 -16.32 -7.63 -22.19
N ASN A 69 -16.69 -6.43 -21.76
CA ASN A 69 -16.55 -5.98 -20.39
C ASN A 69 -17.75 -6.40 -19.55
N TYR A 70 -17.47 -6.98 -18.38
CA TYR A 70 -18.47 -7.34 -17.37
C TYR A 70 -18.33 -6.40 -16.18
N ASN A 71 -19.43 -5.76 -15.80
CA ASN A 71 -19.58 -5.20 -14.45
C ASN A 71 -20.19 -6.25 -13.51
N VAL A 72 -20.33 -5.91 -12.23
CA VAL A 72 -20.88 -6.83 -11.21
C VAL A 72 -22.19 -7.46 -11.64
N ILE A 73 -23.12 -6.66 -12.21
CA ILE A 73 -24.45 -7.11 -12.59
C ILE A 73 -24.40 -8.04 -13.81
N SER A 74 -23.72 -7.61 -14.87
CA SER A 74 -23.62 -8.40 -16.11
C SER A 74 -22.84 -9.70 -15.88
N PHE A 75 -21.82 -9.68 -15.02
CA PHE A 75 -21.07 -10.88 -14.68
C PHE A 75 -21.97 -11.94 -14.01
N ILE A 76 -22.77 -11.55 -13.01
CA ILE A 76 -23.69 -12.49 -12.33
C ILE A 76 -24.74 -13.03 -13.30
N LYS A 77 -25.31 -12.16 -14.16
CA LYS A 77 -26.35 -12.56 -15.12
C LYS A 77 -25.84 -13.55 -16.16
N GLU A 78 -24.60 -13.41 -16.63
CA GLU A 78 -24.03 -14.27 -17.66
C GLU A 78 -23.36 -15.52 -17.12
N HIS A 79 -22.96 -15.50 -15.85
CA HIS A 79 -22.32 -16.64 -15.19
C HIS A 79 -23.08 -17.12 -13.95
N PRO A 80 -24.40 -17.37 -14.04
CA PRO A 80 -25.22 -17.67 -12.86
C PRO A 80 -24.76 -18.93 -12.12
N HIS A 81 -24.22 -19.91 -12.83
CA HIS A 81 -23.76 -21.19 -12.26
C HIS A 81 -22.54 -21.07 -11.35
N PHE A 82 -21.88 -19.91 -11.29
CA PHE A 82 -20.76 -19.70 -10.39
C PHE A 82 -21.18 -19.38 -8.96
N PHE A 83 -22.46 -19.11 -8.73
CA PHE A 83 -22.98 -18.67 -7.45
C PHE A 83 -23.85 -19.74 -6.79
N SER A 84 -23.63 -19.96 -5.50
CA SER A 84 -24.35 -20.99 -4.72
C SER A 84 -25.84 -20.73 -4.60
N GLU A 85 -26.27 -19.48 -4.75
CA GLU A 85 -27.67 -19.08 -4.70
C GLU A 85 -28.46 -19.44 -5.96
N TYR A 86 -27.77 -19.78 -7.04
CA TYR A 86 -28.43 -20.08 -8.30
C TYR A 86 -29.14 -21.44 -8.25
N THR A 87 -30.40 -21.42 -8.66
CA THR A 87 -31.19 -22.63 -8.96
C THR A 87 -31.70 -22.57 -10.38
N SER A 88 -31.79 -23.72 -11.05
CA SER A 88 -32.26 -23.79 -12.44
C SER A 88 -33.63 -23.13 -12.59
N GLY A 89 -33.75 -22.21 -13.55
CA GLY A 89 -34.98 -21.44 -13.80
C GLY A 89 -35.14 -20.19 -12.91
N MET A 90 -34.18 -19.86 -12.04
CA MET A 90 -34.23 -18.64 -11.25
C MET A 90 -34.10 -17.39 -12.16
N ASN A 91 -34.91 -16.37 -11.85
CA ASN A 91 -34.75 -15.05 -12.45
C ASN A 91 -33.38 -14.46 -12.10
N THR A 92 -32.63 -14.01 -13.13
CA THR A 92 -31.27 -13.49 -12.95
C THR A 92 -31.23 -12.20 -12.14
N ASP A 93 -32.27 -11.35 -12.17
CA ASP A 93 -32.35 -10.15 -11.34
C ASP A 93 -32.48 -10.52 -9.83
N ARG A 94 -33.23 -11.58 -9.54
CA ARG A 94 -33.29 -12.12 -8.18
C ARG A 94 -31.93 -12.66 -7.74
N LEU A 95 -31.20 -13.36 -8.63
CA LEU A 95 -29.86 -13.86 -8.33
C LEU A 95 -28.91 -12.70 -8.04
N VAL A 96 -28.93 -11.63 -8.87
CA VAL A 96 -28.12 -10.42 -8.63
C VAL A 96 -28.37 -9.85 -7.23
N ASN A 97 -29.64 -9.68 -6.85
CA ASN A 97 -29.99 -9.17 -5.53
C ASN A 97 -29.49 -10.09 -4.40
N LEU A 98 -29.63 -11.41 -4.51
CA LEU A 98 -29.15 -12.34 -3.50
C LEU A 98 -27.63 -12.32 -3.34
N VAL A 99 -26.89 -12.41 -4.46
CA VAL A 99 -25.42 -12.41 -4.45
C VAL A 99 -24.89 -11.07 -3.96
N CYS A 100 -25.41 -9.96 -4.48
CA CYS A 100 -24.92 -8.63 -4.10
C CYS A 100 -25.22 -8.31 -2.64
N ASN A 101 -26.41 -8.59 -2.13
CA ASN A 101 -26.72 -8.39 -0.71
C ASN A 101 -25.86 -9.29 0.20
N ARG A 102 -25.63 -10.54 -0.21
CA ARG A 102 -24.72 -11.41 0.55
C ARG A 102 -23.30 -10.86 0.59
N LEU A 103 -22.78 -10.40 -0.55
CA LEU A 103 -21.43 -9.81 -0.63
C LEU A 103 -21.29 -8.56 0.22
N LEU A 104 -22.33 -7.71 0.26
CA LEU A 104 -22.34 -6.51 1.09
C LEU A 104 -22.44 -6.80 2.59
N ASN A 105 -23.19 -7.83 2.98
CA ASN A 105 -23.40 -8.21 4.39
C ASN A 105 -22.31 -9.13 4.93
N HIS A 106 -21.65 -9.90 4.05
CA HIS A 106 -20.60 -10.85 4.38
C HIS A 106 -19.42 -10.65 3.42
N PRO A 107 -18.54 -9.67 3.69
CA PRO A 107 -17.33 -9.45 2.89
C PRO A 107 -16.50 -10.74 2.77
N VAL A 108 -15.77 -10.88 1.67
CA VAL A 108 -15.00 -12.09 1.30
C VAL A 108 -14.09 -12.60 2.41
N ASP A 109 -13.49 -11.68 3.17
CA ASP A 109 -12.54 -11.99 4.26
C ASP A 109 -13.21 -12.65 5.49
N ARG A 110 -14.52 -12.57 5.62
CA ARG A 110 -15.30 -13.15 6.74
C ARG A 110 -16.07 -14.42 6.38
N ARG A 111 -15.97 -14.85 5.12
CA ARG A 111 -16.63 -16.08 4.69
C ARG A 111 -15.87 -17.29 5.23
N PRO A 112 -16.54 -18.25 5.83
CA PRO A 112 -15.92 -19.55 5.98
C PRO A 112 -15.54 -19.99 4.56
N SER A 113 -14.24 -20.15 4.31
CA SER A 113 -13.78 -20.77 3.08
C SER A 113 -14.57 -22.08 2.96
N ILE A 114 -15.27 -22.26 1.83
CA ILE A 114 -15.77 -23.59 1.48
C ILE A 114 -14.50 -24.43 1.43
N VAL A 115 -14.33 -25.31 2.43
CA VAL A 115 -13.21 -26.22 2.52
C VAL A 115 -13.32 -27.13 1.30
N THR A 116 -12.72 -26.69 0.20
CA THR A 116 -12.55 -27.54 -0.96
C THR A 116 -11.53 -28.61 -0.58
N ASP A 117 -11.66 -29.81 -1.12
CA ASP A 117 -10.69 -30.92 -0.89
C ASP A 117 -9.20 -30.54 -1.13
N ARG A 118 -8.96 -29.34 -1.64
CA ARG A 118 -7.64 -28.71 -1.82
C ARG A 118 -6.99 -28.19 -0.54
N GLU A 119 -7.75 -27.82 0.50
CA GLU A 119 -7.14 -27.43 1.78
C GLU A 119 -6.48 -28.62 2.47
N ARG A 120 -6.92 -29.83 2.15
CA ARG A 120 -6.30 -31.07 2.65
C ARG A 120 -4.91 -31.36 2.07
N SER A 121 -4.52 -30.71 0.98
CA SER A 121 -3.23 -30.89 0.32
C SER A 121 -2.26 -29.71 0.48
N LYS A 122 -2.63 -28.67 1.22
CA LYS A 122 -1.67 -27.59 1.53
C LYS A 122 -0.60 -28.17 2.44
N LYS A 123 0.60 -28.30 1.88
CA LYS A 123 1.77 -28.67 2.67
C LYS A 123 1.92 -27.67 3.80
N THR A 124 1.87 -28.11 5.03
CA THR A 124 2.20 -27.33 6.20
C THR A 124 3.73 -27.20 6.26
N PHE A 125 4.21 -26.02 6.62
CA PHE A 125 5.64 -25.81 6.83
C PHE A 125 6.13 -26.70 7.98
N ASP A 126 7.22 -27.43 7.74
CA ASP A 126 7.90 -28.20 8.76
C ASP A 126 9.40 -27.85 8.73
N LEU A 127 9.88 -27.20 9.79
CA LEU A 127 11.27 -26.82 9.93
C LEU A 127 12.21 -28.04 10.00
N LYS A 128 11.71 -29.21 10.42
CA LYS A 128 12.52 -30.45 10.49
C LYS A 128 12.96 -31.00 9.13
N GLU A 129 12.32 -30.53 8.05
CA GLU A 129 12.76 -30.88 6.68
C GLU A 129 14.04 -30.14 6.26
N TYR A 130 14.57 -29.25 7.08
CA TYR A 130 15.71 -28.40 6.79
C TYR A 130 16.85 -28.66 7.76
N GLU A 131 18.04 -28.91 7.23
CA GLU A 131 19.28 -28.78 7.98
C GLU A 131 19.65 -27.30 8.05
N ARG A 132 20.13 -26.83 9.21
CA ARG A 132 20.45 -25.44 9.44
C ARG A 132 21.92 -25.25 9.76
N LEU A 133 22.54 -24.28 9.10
CA LEU A 133 23.83 -23.75 9.45
C LEU A 133 23.62 -22.35 10.07
N GLU A 134 23.88 -22.25 11.37
CA GLU A 134 23.75 -21.00 12.10
C GLU A 134 24.98 -20.10 11.88
N PHE A 135 24.77 -18.79 11.85
CA PHE A 135 25.84 -17.82 11.76
C PHE A 135 26.51 -17.64 13.14
N ARG A 136 27.83 -17.74 13.16
CA ARG A 136 28.64 -17.48 14.36
C ARG A 136 29.59 -16.34 14.08
N GLY A 137 29.38 -15.20 14.79
CA GLY A 137 30.12 -13.97 14.58
C GLY A 137 31.61 -14.02 14.94
N ASP A 138 32.01 -15.03 15.70
CA ASP A 138 33.37 -15.32 16.14
C ASP A 138 34.08 -16.44 15.33
N ASP A 139 33.34 -17.18 14.48
CA ASP A 139 33.85 -18.29 13.68
C ASP A 139 33.99 -17.91 12.19
N TRP A 140 35.22 -17.85 11.73
CA TRP A 140 35.55 -17.54 10.34
C TRP A 140 34.93 -18.53 9.33
N ASN A 141 34.87 -19.82 9.66
CA ASN A 141 34.31 -20.81 8.74
C ASN A 141 32.80 -20.61 8.57
N SER A 142 32.12 -20.30 9.66
CA SER A 142 30.72 -19.90 9.61
C SER A 142 30.56 -18.65 8.75
N GLN A 143 31.26 -17.55 9.04
CA GLN A 143 31.17 -16.29 8.29
C GLN A 143 31.41 -16.48 6.79
N LYS A 144 32.38 -17.32 6.40
CA LYS A 144 32.71 -17.63 5.02
C LYS A 144 31.52 -18.26 4.25
N ALA A 145 30.71 -19.08 4.92
CA ALA A 145 29.54 -19.70 4.29
C ALA A 145 28.45 -18.68 3.93
N PHE A 146 28.31 -17.61 4.74
CA PHE A 146 27.32 -16.57 4.53
C PHE A 146 27.78 -15.46 3.58
N TYR A 147 29.10 -15.27 3.42
CA TYR A 147 29.67 -14.21 2.60
C TYR A 147 29.08 -14.08 1.18
N PRO A 148 28.81 -15.16 0.41
CA PRO A 148 28.23 -15.05 -0.94
C PRO A 148 26.83 -14.44 -0.99
N TYR A 149 26.09 -14.47 0.11
CA TYR A 149 24.73 -13.94 0.19
C TYR A 149 24.70 -12.45 0.55
N PHE A 150 25.63 -12.01 1.39
CA PHE A 150 25.66 -10.63 1.89
C PHE A 150 26.56 -9.69 1.10
N LYS A 151 27.65 -10.20 0.47
CA LYS A 151 28.58 -9.38 -0.29
C LYS A 151 27.90 -8.57 -1.40
N SER A 152 27.05 -9.22 -2.20
CA SER A 152 26.35 -8.58 -3.31
C SER A 152 25.31 -7.55 -2.86
N ARG A 153 24.96 -7.55 -1.58
CA ARG A 153 24.02 -6.66 -0.91
C ARG A 153 24.70 -5.54 -0.12
N GLY A 154 26.02 -5.51 -0.07
CA GLY A 154 26.79 -4.51 0.68
C GLY A 154 26.66 -4.64 2.19
N ILE A 155 26.06 -5.71 2.71
CA ILE A 155 25.85 -5.91 4.15
C ILE A 155 27.16 -6.32 4.82
N THR A 156 27.66 -5.47 5.72
CA THR A 156 28.93 -5.68 6.42
C THR A 156 28.85 -6.78 7.45
N LEU A 157 30.01 -7.26 7.88
CA LEU A 157 30.10 -8.28 8.93
C LEU A 157 29.53 -7.79 10.28
N ASP A 158 29.71 -6.51 10.60
CA ASP A 158 29.17 -5.94 11.84
C ASP A 158 27.64 -5.93 11.85
N THR A 159 27.03 -5.61 10.71
CA THR A 159 25.57 -5.72 10.56
C THR A 159 25.11 -7.18 10.64
N GLN A 160 25.84 -8.11 10.02
CA GLN A 160 25.54 -9.54 10.14
C GLN A 160 25.61 -10.02 11.59
N ARG A 161 26.59 -9.54 12.39
CA ARG A 161 26.72 -9.85 13.81
C ARG A 161 25.54 -9.32 14.63
N ALA A 162 25.08 -8.09 14.35
CA ALA A 162 23.92 -7.52 15.01
C ALA A 162 22.65 -8.35 14.79
N PHE A 163 22.48 -8.93 13.62
CA PHE A 163 21.33 -9.76 13.26
C PHE A 163 21.59 -11.28 13.32
N SER A 164 22.66 -11.74 13.96
CA SER A 164 23.14 -13.14 13.90
C SER A 164 22.09 -14.19 14.26
N ASN A 165 21.16 -13.88 15.17
CA ASN A 165 20.10 -14.80 15.60
C ASN A 165 18.84 -14.77 14.73
N HIS A 166 18.85 -13.96 13.67
CA HIS A 166 17.66 -13.68 12.85
C HIS A 166 17.75 -14.19 11.42
N PHE A 167 18.81 -14.93 11.08
CA PHE A 167 18.98 -15.63 9.81
C PHE A 167 19.85 -16.87 9.97
N PHE A 168 19.73 -17.80 9.06
CA PHE A 168 20.57 -18.99 8.95
C PHE A 168 20.59 -19.48 7.49
N ILE A 169 21.52 -20.38 7.15
CA ILE A 169 21.46 -21.10 5.90
C ILE A 169 20.63 -22.36 6.10
N ALA A 170 19.54 -22.49 5.33
CA ALA A 170 18.72 -23.68 5.29
C ALA A 170 19.09 -24.57 4.10
N MET A 171 19.29 -25.84 4.36
CA MET A 171 19.57 -26.87 3.35
C MET A 171 18.44 -27.89 3.36
N ARG A 172 17.88 -28.15 2.18
CA ARG A 172 16.80 -29.11 2.01
C ARG A 172 17.09 -30.04 0.86
N GLU A 173 17.03 -31.34 1.11
CA GLU A 173 17.06 -32.34 0.09
C GLU A 173 15.65 -32.59 -0.48
N THR A 174 15.55 -32.66 -1.78
CA THR A 174 14.30 -33.02 -2.47
C THR A 174 14.23 -34.50 -2.76
N SER A 175 13.03 -35.02 -3.05
CA SER A 175 12.81 -36.42 -3.46
C SER A 175 13.66 -36.88 -4.65
N ASN A 176 14.19 -35.93 -5.42
CA ASN A 176 15.07 -36.21 -6.59
C ASN A 176 16.56 -36.17 -6.23
N GLY A 177 16.92 -36.16 -4.94
CA GLY A 177 18.32 -36.13 -4.46
C GLY A 177 19.03 -34.79 -4.69
N LYS A 178 18.31 -33.70 -5.02
CA LYS A 178 18.89 -32.36 -5.14
C LYS A 178 18.80 -31.63 -3.81
N THR A 179 19.93 -31.09 -3.35
CA THR A 179 19.99 -30.22 -2.18
C THR A 179 19.91 -28.77 -2.61
N TYR A 180 18.93 -28.06 -2.07
CA TYR A 180 18.82 -26.61 -2.16
C TYR A 180 19.42 -25.97 -0.91
N THR A 181 20.26 -24.98 -1.11
CA THR A 181 20.95 -24.25 -0.04
C THR A 181 20.67 -22.76 -0.20
N ASN A 182 19.90 -22.18 0.72
CA ASN A 182 19.49 -20.78 0.67
C ASN A 182 19.79 -20.08 2.00
N LEU A 183 20.12 -18.79 1.94
CA LEU A 183 20.00 -17.93 3.11
C LEU A 183 18.52 -17.80 3.45
N SER A 184 18.17 -18.02 4.70
CA SER A 184 16.80 -18.07 5.16
C SER A 184 16.57 -17.12 6.31
N PHE A 185 15.50 -16.34 6.21
CA PHE A 185 15.01 -15.43 7.21
C PHE A 185 13.75 -16.06 7.84
N PRO A 186 13.80 -16.49 9.12
CA PRO A 186 12.70 -17.19 9.76
C PRO A 186 11.49 -16.27 9.98
N LEU A 187 10.32 -16.76 9.57
CA LEU A 187 9.05 -16.08 9.82
C LEU A 187 8.46 -16.57 11.13
N ARG A 188 8.06 -15.62 11.96
CA ARG A 188 7.39 -15.84 13.25
C ARG A 188 6.12 -15.03 13.33
N LYS A 189 5.17 -15.47 14.15
CA LYS A 189 3.99 -14.64 14.46
C LYS A 189 4.37 -13.66 15.58
N PRO A 190 3.88 -12.42 15.55
CA PRO A 190 4.17 -11.45 16.61
C PRO A 190 3.80 -11.94 18.01
N ASN A 191 2.71 -12.69 18.16
CA ASN A 191 2.29 -13.28 19.43
C ASN A 191 2.96 -14.62 19.77
N ASP A 192 3.85 -15.14 18.91
CA ASP A 192 4.61 -16.38 19.15
C ASP A 192 5.97 -16.29 18.44
N LEU A 193 6.96 -15.72 19.13
CA LEU A 193 8.31 -15.53 18.60
C LEU A 193 9.18 -16.80 18.67
N GLU A 194 8.74 -17.83 19.39
CA GLU A 194 9.48 -19.09 19.52
C GLU A 194 9.28 -19.99 18.30
N THR A 195 8.04 -20.01 17.77
CA THR A 195 7.68 -20.90 16.67
C THR A 195 8.01 -20.30 15.31
N ILE A 196 8.85 -20.98 14.53
CA ILE A 196 9.10 -20.62 13.13
C ILE A 196 7.98 -21.20 12.27
N VAL A 197 7.17 -20.32 11.67
CA VAL A 197 6.00 -20.67 10.83
C VAL A 197 6.30 -20.64 9.34
N GLY A 198 7.52 -20.33 8.94
CA GLY A 198 7.95 -20.27 7.55
C GLY A 198 9.36 -19.72 7.41
N LEU A 199 9.86 -19.72 6.17
CA LEU A 199 11.15 -19.12 5.82
C LEU A 199 11.00 -18.27 4.56
N GLU A 200 11.53 -17.05 4.61
CA GLU A 200 11.84 -16.29 3.41
C GLU A 200 13.23 -16.73 2.93
N GLU A 201 13.36 -17.16 1.68
CA GLU A 201 14.58 -17.76 1.16
C GLU A 201 15.23 -16.89 0.07
N ARG A 202 16.55 -16.80 0.12
CA ARG A 202 17.39 -16.10 -0.85
C ARG A 202 18.50 -17.02 -1.35
N GLY A 203 18.59 -17.21 -2.67
CA GLY A 203 19.65 -17.96 -3.31
C GLY A 203 20.97 -17.19 -3.36
N ARG A 204 22.07 -17.90 -3.63
CA ARG A 204 23.37 -17.29 -3.90
C ARG A 204 23.33 -16.44 -5.17
N ALA A 205 24.05 -15.32 -5.15
CA ALA A 205 24.31 -14.55 -6.37
C ALA A 205 25.01 -15.44 -7.39
N LYS A 206 24.46 -15.54 -8.61
CA LYS A 206 25.08 -16.27 -9.72
C LYS A 206 25.94 -15.27 -10.50
N ALA A 207 27.09 -15.76 -11.00
CA ALA A 207 27.87 -14.98 -11.95
C ALA A 207 27.02 -14.70 -13.20
N GLU A 208 27.10 -13.45 -13.71
CA GLU A 208 26.53 -13.00 -14.97
C GLU A 208 25.00 -13.14 -15.13
N GLY A 209 24.26 -12.10 -14.75
CA GLY A 209 22.92 -11.79 -15.29
C GLY A 209 21.76 -12.75 -14.96
N LYS A 210 21.99 -13.81 -14.20
CA LYS A 210 20.92 -14.75 -13.81
C LYS A 210 20.24 -14.30 -12.53
N THR A 211 18.91 -14.26 -12.57
CA THR A 211 18.05 -13.94 -11.42
C THR A 211 18.41 -14.79 -10.20
N ILE A 212 18.68 -14.12 -9.09
CA ILE A 212 18.88 -14.75 -7.78
C ILE A 212 17.53 -15.32 -7.33
N TYR A 213 17.52 -16.53 -6.80
CA TYR A 213 16.30 -17.10 -6.24
C TYR A 213 15.79 -16.24 -5.08
N LYS A 214 14.52 -15.85 -5.14
CA LYS A 214 13.75 -15.17 -4.09
C LYS A 214 12.43 -15.91 -3.95
N GLY A 215 12.11 -16.38 -2.76
CA GLY A 215 10.84 -17.09 -2.52
C GLY A 215 10.57 -17.36 -1.06
N MET A 216 9.46 -18.01 -0.82
CA MET A 216 9.09 -18.57 0.48
C MET A 216 9.28 -20.10 0.45
N ALA A 217 9.72 -20.67 1.56
CA ALA A 217 9.72 -22.11 1.75
C ALA A 217 8.30 -22.69 1.62
N ALA A 218 8.20 -23.89 1.07
CA ALA A 218 6.89 -24.51 0.82
C ALA A 218 6.13 -24.73 2.13
N GLY A 219 4.89 -24.28 2.17
CA GLY A 219 4.00 -24.38 3.33
C GLY A 219 4.13 -23.25 4.34
N SER A 220 5.03 -22.29 4.13
CA SER A 220 5.19 -21.12 5.01
C SER A 220 3.87 -20.36 5.20
N ASN A 221 3.56 -20.00 6.45
CA ASN A 221 2.47 -19.09 6.78
C ASN A 221 2.92 -17.64 6.58
N ALA A 222 2.91 -17.18 5.33
CA ALA A 222 3.21 -15.79 4.99
C ALA A 222 2.04 -14.82 5.24
N THR A 223 0.89 -15.32 5.68
CA THR A 223 -0.27 -14.48 5.98
C THR A 223 -0.15 -13.82 7.34
N GLU A 224 0.39 -14.53 8.33
CA GLU A 224 0.56 -14.03 9.70
C GLU A 224 2.05 -13.89 10.08
N GLY A 225 2.92 -14.68 9.44
CA GLY A 225 4.34 -14.72 9.73
C GLY A 225 5.09 -13.52 9.17
N LEU A 226 5.97 -12.97 9.99
CA LEU A 226 6.91 -11.88 9.68
C LEU A 226 8.33 -12.33 10.00
N TRP A 227 9.30 -11.86 9.26
CA TRP A 227 10.64 -11.82 9.80
C TRP A 227 10.70 -10.69 10.82
N ILE A 228 11.01 -11.04 12.07
CA ILE A 228 11.06 -10.12 13.21
C ILE A 228 12.45 -10.20 13.79
N ALA A 229 13.14 -9.07 13.88
CA ALA A 229 14.47 -9.00 14.43
C ALA A 229 14.61 -7.82 15.39
N CYS A 230 15.30 -8.06 16.50
CA CYS A 230 15.77 -7.05 17.43
C CYS A 230 17.23 -7.34 17.76
N PRO A 231 18.18 -6.50 17.33
CA PRO A 231 19.61 -6.72 17.54
C PRO A 231 19.99 -6.89 19.01
N SER A 232 19.34 -6.19 19.93
CA SER A 232 19.59 -6.29 21.38
C SER A 232 18.86 -7.45 22.06
N GLY A 233 17.95 -8.14 21.34
CA GLY A 233 17.10 -9.18 21.93
C GLY A 233 15.96 -8.65 22.82
N GLU A 234 15.60 -7.37 22.70
CA GLU A 234 14.48 -6.78 23.45
C GLU A 234 13.14 -7.45 23.06
N VAL A 235 12.19 -7.50 23.98
CA VAL A 235 10.86 -8.07 23.76
C VAL A 235 9.92 -7.06 23.10
N LEU A 236 8.94 -7.53 22.31
CA LEU A 236 8.08 -6.67 21.50
C LEU A 236 7.27 -5.65 22.32
N ASP A 237 6.76 -6.03 23.49
CA ASP A 237 5.93 -5.17 24.35
C ASP A 237 6.69 -3.95 24.92
N LYS A 238 8.02 -3.99 24.88
CA LYS A 238 8.91 -2.88 25.30
C LYS A 238 9.48 -2.10 24.14
N ALA A 239 9.21 -2.51 22.91
CA ALA A 239 9.71 -1.82 21.74
C ALA A 239 9.15 -0.39 21.69
N LYS A 240 10.03 0.58 21.48
CA LYS A 240 9.64 1.98 21.26
C LYS A 240 9.47 2.29 19.79
N ASP A 241 10.23 1.61 18.95
CA ASP A 241 10.24 1.83 17.50
C ASP A 241 10.22 0.49 16.76
N VAL A 242 9.33 0.38 15.77
CA VAL A 242 9.18 -0.76 14.86
C VAL A 242 9.37 -0.26 13.44
N TYR A 243 10.39 -0.75 12.77
CA TYR A 243 10.71 -0.40 11.37
C TYR A 243 10.21 -1.49 10.42
N TRP A 244 9.43 -1.10 9.40
CA TRP A 244 8.78 -2.00 8.46
C TRP A 244 9.43 -1.98 7.08
N PHE A 245 9.67 -3.17 6.51
CA PHE A 245 10.33 -3.35 5.23
C PHE A 245 9.67 -4.45 4.40
N GLU A 246 9.92 -4.44 3.09
CA GLU A 246 9.49 -5.52 2.20
C GLU A 246 10.43 -6.72 2.25
N SER A 247 11.70 -6.53 2.60
CA SER A 247 12.67 -7.62 2.73
C SER A 247 13.60 -7.42 3.94
N ALA A 248 14.11 -8.52 4.47
CA ALA A 248 15.09 -8.51 5.53
C ALA A 248 16.42 -7.82 5.12
N TYR A 249 16.77 -7.85 3.83
CA TYR A 249 17.94 -7.12 3.33
C TYR A 249 17.79 -5.61 3.44
N ASP A 250 16.59 -5.08 3.18
CA ASP A 250 16.33 -3.65 3.31
C ASP A 250 16.39 -3.20 4.76
N ALA A 251 15.88 -4.03 5.68
CA ALA A 251 16.01 -3.80 7.11
C ALA A 251 17.48 -3.75 7.57
N MET A 252 18.28 -4.69 7.13
CA MET A 252 19.72 -4.73 7.44
C MET A 252 20.49 -3.56 6.80
N ALA A 253 20.10 -3.16 5.58
CA ALA A 253 20.67 -2.01 4.88
C ALA A 253 20.35 -0.70 5.60
N PHE A 254 19.09 -0.49 5.98
CA PHE A 254 18.65 0.65 6.79
C PHE A 254 19.45 0.76 8.10
N TYR A 255 19.51 -0.34 8.86
CA TYR A 255 20.28 -0.38 10.09
C TYR A 255 21.74 0.01 9.87
N GLN A 256 22.38 -0.51 8.82
CA GLN A 256 23.78 -0.21 8.50
C GLN A 256 23.98 1.26 8.11
N ILE A 257 23.10 1.83 7.28
CA ILE A 257 23.14 3.24 6.88
C ILE A 257 23.01 4.11 8.13
N THR A 258 21.96 3.91 8.93
CA THR A 258 21.68 4.69 10.13
C THR A 258 22.82 4.59 11.13
N LYS A 259 23.36 3.40 11.35
CA LYS A 259 24.52 3.20 12.24
C LYS A 259 25.75 3.96 11.76
N ASN A 260 26.02 3.97 10.46
CA ASN A 260 27.14 4.70 9.88
C ASN A 260 26.95 6.23 10.02
N GLU A 261 25.73 6.72 9.81
CA GLU A 261 25.39 8.13 9.98
C GLU A 261 25.59 8.58 11.45
N LEU A 262 25.07 7.81 12.39
CA LEU A 262 25.23 8.08 13.82
C LEU A 262 26.69 8.10 14.25
N ASN A 263 27.51 7.18 13.74
CA ASN A 263 28.94 7.13 14.04
C ASN A 263 29.73 8.32 13.45
N ASN A 264 29.25 8.92 12.37
CA ASN A 264 29.91 10.04 11.71
C ASN A 264 29.47 11.41 12.23
N ASP A 265 28.34 11.49 12.94
CA ASP A 265 27.81 12.74 13.48
C ASP A 265 28.43 13.05 14.87
N LYS A 266 29.36 14.00 14.88
CA LYS A 266 30.07 14.42 16.12
C LYS A 266 29.22 15.24 17.09
N ASN A 267 28.03 15.71 16.66
CA ASN A 267 27.17 16.59 17.45
C ASN A 267 26.05 15.84 18.19
N ARG A 268 25.91 14.55 17.97
CA ARG A 268 24.90 13.69 18.58
C ARG A 268 25.49 12.83 19.69
N ASP A 269 24.66 12.46 20.64
CA ASP A 269 24.95 11.40 21.61
C ASP A 269 24.83 10.03 20.90
N SER A 270 25.85 9.74 20.07
CA SER A 270 25.87 8.58 19.20
C SER A 270 25.71 7.26 19.95
N GLU A 271 26.25 7.15 21.16
CA GLU A 271 26.11 5.93 21.97
C GLU A 271 24.66 5.69 22.39
N LYS A 272 23.98 6.75 22.82
CA LYS A 272 22.56 6.66 23.20
C LYS A 272 21.66 6.31 22.03
N GLU A 273 21.86 6.99 20.89
CA GLU A 273 21.05 6.75 19.67
C GLU A 273 21.34 5.37 19.08
N LEU A 274 22.58 4.89 19.06
CA LEU A 274 22.92 3.52 18.69
C LEU A 274 22.26 2.49 19.61
N SER A 275 22.25 2.75 20.92
CA SER A 275 21.55 1.88 21.88
C SER A 275 20.04 1.84 21.64
N LEU A 276 19.43 2.94 21.20
CA LEU A 276 18.01 2.97 20.81
C LEU A 276 17.76 2.21 19.52
N LEU A 277 18.62 2.37 18.51
CA LEU A 277 18.54 1.63 17.25
C LEU A 277 18.69 0.12 17.50
N ASP A 278 19.63 -0.30 18.35
CA ASP A 278 19.81 -1.72 18.69
C ASP A 278 18.61 -2.33 19.44
N LYS A 279 17.84 -1.51 20.16
CA LYS A 279 16.60 -1.92 20.86
C LYS A 279 15.35 -1.83 20.01
N SER A 280 15.46 -1.32 18.81
CA SER A 280 14.35 -1.25 17.88
C SER A 280 14.02 -2.60 17.27
N VAL A 281 12.78 -2.78 16.87
CA VAL A 281 12.30 -3.96 16.17
C VAL A 281 12.28 -3.69 14.66
N PHE A 282 12.82 -4.63 13.91
CA PHE A 282 12.85 -4.63 12.46
C PHE A 282 11.93 -5.74 11.95
N ALA A 283 10.92 -5.37 11.19
CA ALA A 283 9.92 -6.31 10.67
C ALA A 283 9.97 -6.32 9.13
N SER A 284 10.10 -7.51 8.54
CA SER A 284 9.94 -7.68 7.09
C SER A 284 8.75 -8.55 6.77
N THR A 285 7.97 -8.10 5.79
CA THR A 285 6.78 -8.83 5.28
C THR A 285 7.13 -9.94 4.30
N GLY A 286 8.39 -9.96 3.82
CA GLY A 286 8.86 -10.92 2.81
C GLY A 286 8.27 -10.71 1.42
N GLY A 287 7.78 -9.51 1.14
CA GLY A 287 7.07 -9.07 -0.06
C GLY A 287 5.76 -8.39 0.31
N ASN A 288 4.69 -8.65 -0.44
CA ASN A 288 3.40 -8.02 -0.20
C ASN A 288 2.87 -8.31 1.21
N PRO A 289 2.63 -7.30 2.05
CA PRO A 289 2.10 -7.47 3.40
C PRO A 289 0.66 -7.96 3.39
N SER A 290 0.27 -8.61 4.49
CA SER A 290 -1.12 -8.89 4.79
C SER A 290 -1.63 -8.02 5.94
N ILE A 291 -2.94 -7.79 5.98
CA ILE A 291 -3.60 -7.10 7.10
C ILE A 291 -3.38 -7.86 8.43
N HIS A 292 -3.26 -9.18 8.38
CA HIS A 292 -3.02 -10.01 9.58
C HIS A 292 -1.62 -9.78 10.16
N GLN A 293 -0.61 -9.60 9.31
CA GLN A 293 0.75 -9.22 9.74
C GLN A 293 0.74 -7.87 10.45
N PHE A 294 0.06 -6.86 9.87
CA PHE A 294 -0.06 -5.54 10.48
C PHE A 294 -0.80 -5.60 11.82
N LYS A 295 -1.99 -6.19 11.85
CA LYS A 295 -2.79 -6.32 13.08
C LYS A 295 -2.05 -7.08 14.18
N GLY A 296 -1.36 -8.16 13.82
CA GLY A 296 -0.58 -8.94 14.77
C GLY A 296 0.52 -8.12 15.44
N MET A 297 1.33 -7.40 14.65
CA MET A 297 2.41 -6.57 15.22
C MET A 297 1.87 -5.38 16.00
N ILE A 298 0.86 -4.66 15.50
CA ILE A 298 0.24 -3.54 16.21
C ILE A 298 -0.29 -3.98 17.59
N ALA A 299 -0.88 -5.18 17.69
CA ALA A 299 -1.39 -5.70 18.95
C ALA A 299 -0.28 -5.99 19.97
N GLU A 300 0.89 -6.47 19.53
CA GLU A 300 2.02 -6.81 20.40
C GLU A 300 2.94 -5.61 20.69
N THR A 301 2.74 -4.49 19.99
CA THR A 301 3.56 -3.27 20.14
C THR A 301 2.68 -2.01 20.25
N PRO A 302 1.75 -1.95 21.22
CA PRO A 302 0.72 -0.91 21.27
C PRO A 302 1.27 0.51 21.49
N GLU A 303 2.41 0.63 22.18
CA GLU A 303 3.04 1.92 22.53
C GLU A 303 4.18 2.31 21.57
N ALA A 304 4.47 1.49 20.56
CA ALA A 304 5.58 1.74 19.66
C ALA A 304 5.22 2.72 18.53
N ASN A 305 6.21 3.49 18.09
CA ASN A 305 6.17 4.17 16.82
C ASN A 305 6.43 3.16 15.72
N HIS A 306 5.65 3.22 14.65
CA HIS A 306 5.82 2.37 13.47
C HIS A 306 6.37 3.19 12.31
N HIS A 307 7.60 2.92 11.93
CA HIS A 307 8.31 3.56 10.82
C HIS A 307 8.09 2.74 9.55
N LEU A 308 7.40 3.30 8.57
CA LEU A 308 7.03 2.63 7.33
C LEU A 308 8.13 2.85 6.28
N CYS A 309 9.11 1.97 6.29
CA CYS A 309 10.33 2.01 5.47
C CYS A 309 10.20 1.13 4.21
N PHE A 310 9.00 0.99 3.65
CA PHE A 310 8.74 0.23 2.43
C PHE A 310 9.45 0.85 1.21
N ASP A 311 9.55 0.08 0.12
CA ASP A 311 10.14 0.52 -1.14
C ASP A 311 9.50 1.84 -1.62
N ARG A 312 10.29 2.67 -2.31
CA ARG A 312 9.83 3.96 -2.84
C ARG A 312 9.14 3.80 -4.20
N ASP A 313 8.30 2.80 -4.32
CA ASP A 313 7.47 2.57 -5.48
C ASP A 313 5.98 2.56 -5.12
N ARG A 314 5.10 2.42 -6.11
CA ARG A 314 3.65 2.43 -5.89
C ARG A 314 3.17 1.30 -4.98
N ALA A 315 3.85 0.18 -4.96
CA ALA A 315 3.51 -0.92 -4.07
C ALA A 315 3.84 -0.56 -2.62
N GLY A 316 5.03 -0.05 -2.35
CA GLY A 316 5.45 0.38 -1.02
C GLY A 316 4.58 1.52 -0.47
N GLN A 317 4.20 2.50 -1.32
CA GLN A 317 3.24 3.53 -0.94
C GLN A 317 1.87 2.94 -0.55
N MET A 318 1.37 1.99 -1.33
CA MET A 318 0.12 1.28 -1.02
C MET A 318 0.23 0.51 0.31
N PHE A 319 1.38 -0.10 0.60
CA PHE A 319 1.59 -0.81 1.86
C PHE A 319 1.59 0.12 3.06
N ALA A 320 2.19 1.30 2.93
CA ALA A 320 2.17 2.32 3.97
C ALA A 320 0.73 2.80 4.27
N ILE A 321 -0.06 3.07 3.24
CA ILE A 321 -1.48 3.44 3.38
C ILE A 321 -2.27 2.30 4.03
N ASN A 322 -2.07 1.06 3.59
CA ASN A 322 -2.76 -0.10 4.15
C ASN A 322 -2.41 -0.29 5.64
N PHE A 323 -1.18 -0.03 6.04
CA PHE A 323 -0.78 -0.05 7.44
C PHE A 323 -1.53 1.02 8.25
N ALA A 324 -1.50 2.27 7.80
CA ALA A 324 -2.15 3.39 8.50
C ALA A 324 -3.66 3.17 8.66
N LEU A 325 -4.35 2.72 7.60
CA LEU A 325 -5.77 2.41 7.65
C LEU A 325 -6.08 1.22 8.57
N THR A 326 -5.21 0.21 8.59
CA THR A 326 -5.34 -0.94 9.50
C THR A 326 -5.20 -0.51 10.95
N LYS A 327 -4.22 0.36 11.26
CA LYS A 327 -4.01 0.91 12.59
C LYS A 327 -5.18 1.78 13.04
N ALA A 328 -5.77 2.55 12.11
CA ALA A 328 -6.97 3.34 12.34
C ALA A 328 -8.26 2.48 12.48
N GLY A 329 -8.18 1.17 12.40
CA GLY A 329 -9.33 0.27 12.51
C GLY A 329 -10.30 0.35 11.34
N LYS A 330 -9.87 0.90 10.20
CA LYS A 330 -10.71 1.05 9.01
C LYS A 330 -10.87 -0.27 8.25
N THR A 331 -12.02 -0.42 7.59
CA THR A 331 -12.25 -1.50 6.62
C THR A 331 -12.18 -0.89 5.22
N PHE A 332 -11.29 -1.39 4.39
CA PHE A 332 -10.95 -0.77 3.10
C PHE A 332 -10.48 -1.78 2.06
N ASN A 333 -10.52 -1.34 0.80
CA ASN A 333 -9.85 -1.98 -0.32
C ASN A 333 -8.97 -0.95 -1.03
N THR A 334 -7.77 -1.32 -1.41
CA THR A 334 -6.84 -0.46 -2.15
C THR A 334 -6.54 -1.02 -3.53
N HIS A 335 -6.44 -0.15 -4.51
CA HIS A 335 -6.02 -0.54 -5.86
C HIS A 335 -5.27 0.61 -6.56
N VAL A 336 -4.45 0.25 -7.54
CA VAL A 336 -3.72 1.20 -8.37
C VAL A 336 -4.45 1.36 -9.70
N THR A 337 -4.75 2.60 -10.08
CA THR A 337 -5.37 2.88 -11.39
C THR A 337 -4.38 2.61 -12.54
N PRO A 338 -4.85 2.52 -13.80
CA PRO A 338 -3.97 2.43 -14.97
C PRO A 338 -3.00 3.61 -15.11
N LYS A 339 -3.38 4.77 -14.58
CA LYS A 339 -2.53 5.97 -14.54
C LYS A 339 -1.54 5.99 -13.36
N GLY A 340 -1.47 4.90 -12.58
CA GLY A 340 -0.57 4.77 -11.44
C GLY A 340 -1.04 5.47 -10.16
N LYS A 341 -2.28 5.96 -10.11
CA LYS A 341 -2.85 6.56 -8.90
C LYS A 341 -3.32 5.51 -7.92
N LEU A 342 -3.13 5.75 -6.62
CA LEU A 342 -3.63 4.90 -5.54
C LEU A 342 -5.05 5.31 -5.20
N ILE A 343 -5.97 4.35 -5.23
CA ILE A 343 -7.34 4.54 -4.82
C ILE A 343 -7.62 3.68 -3.60
N VAL A 344 -8.16 4.29 -2.57
CA VAL A 344 -8.66 3.62 -1.37
C VAL A 344 -10.17 3.68 -1.37
N VAL A 345 -10.79 2.54 -1.21
CA VAL A 345 -12.24 2.42 -1.05
C VAL A 345 -12.52 2.02 0.38
N GLU A 346 -13.02 2.92 1.18
CA GLU A 346 -13.48 2.65 2.53
C GLU A 346 -14.83 1.93 2.48
N THR A 347 -14.94 0.78 3.15
CA THR A 347 -16.13 -0.10 3.11
C THR A 347 -16.94 -0.07 4.40
N THR A 348 -16.65 0.86 5.32
CA THR A 348 -17.45 1.14 6.50
C THR A 348 -18.75 1.87 6.12
N ASP A 349 -19.58 2.27 7.03
CA ASP A 349 -20.99 2.69 6.88
C ASP A 349 -21.34 3.65 5.73
N LYS A 350 -20.35 4.32 5.15
CA LYS A 350 -20.50 5.14 3.93
C LYS A 350 -19.38 4.78 2.98
N TYR A 351 -19.76 4.31 1.79
CA TYR A 351 -18.81 4.14 0.70
C TYR A 351 -18.14 5.49 0.40
N GLN A 352 -16.86 5.58 0.68
CA GLN A 352 -16.02 6.73 0.33
C GLN A 352 -14.85 6.22 -0.48
N GLN A 353 -14.58 6.89 -1.59
CA GLN A 353 -13.41 6.63 -2.41
C GLN A 353 -12.46 7.80 -2.25
N HIS A 354 -11.24 7.50 -1.84
CA HIS A 354 -10.18 8.48 -1.62
C HIS A 354 -8.99 8.15 -2.51
N GLU A 355 -8.41 9.19 -3.07
CA GLU A 355 -7.10 9.13 -3.71
C GLU A 355 -6.08 9.66 -2.70
N LEU A 356 -5.13 8.82 -2.26
CA LEU A 356 -4.24 9.12 -1.15
C LEU A 356 -2.78 9.18 -1.59
N ASN A 357 -2.07 10.16 -1.05
CA ASN A 357 -0.62 10.30 -1.16
C ASN A 357 0.03 10.13 0.22
N PRO A 358 0.82 9.07 0.46
CA PRO A 358 1.45 8.83 1.76
C PRO A 358 2.52 9.87 2.12
N GLU A 359 3.08 10.62 1.17
CA GLU A 359 4.08 11.66 1.45
C GLU A 359 3.49 12.87 2.20
N LEU A 360 2.16 12.92 2.36
CA LEU A 360 1.44 14.00 3.00
C LEU A 360 1.08 13.74 4.47
N PHE A 361 1.58 12.67 5.06
CA PHE A 361 1.42 12.39 6.50
C PHE A 361 2.27 13.35 7.35
N GLU A 362 1.79 14.57 7.57
CA GLU A 362 2.41 15.54 8.49
C GLU A 362 1.69 15.58 9.84
N PHE A 363 1.31 14.42 10.36
CA PHE A 363 0.54 14.31 11.60
C PHE A 363 1.25 14.94 12.81
N ASP A 364 2.55 14.75 12.94
CA ASP A 364 3.33 15.32 14.06
C ASP A 364 3.33 16.84 14.02
N ARG A 365 3.35 17.45 12.83
CA ARG A 365 3.26 18.90 12.65
C ARG A 365 1.90 19.43 13.11
N LEU A 366 0.82 18.77 12.69
CA LEU A 366 -0.54 19.13 13.09
C LEU A 366 -0.73 19.07 14.61
N LEU A 367 -0.20 18.05 15.27
CA LEU A 367 -0.27 17.92 16.73
C LEU A 367 0.46 19.04 17.46
N LYS A 368 1.65 19.41 17.00
CA LYS A 368 2.40 20.53 17.58
C LYS A 368 1.59 21.82 17.49
N ILE A 369 0.96 22.07 16.34
CA ILE A 369 0.11 23.22 16.14
C ILE A 369 -1.07 23.21 17.13
N LEU A 370 -1.75 22.07 17.25
CA LEU A 370 -2.94 21.93 18.11
C LEU A 370 -2.62 22.04 19.60
N GLY A 371 -1.40 21.66 20.01
CA GLY A 371 -0.90 21.76 21.38
C GLY A 371 -0.27 23.11 21.74
N ALA A 372 -0.10 24.04 20.79
CA ALA A 372 0.52 25.34 20.99
C ALA A 372 -0.44 26.34 21.66
N ASP A 373 0.12 27.44 22.23
CA ASP A 373 -0.70 28.57 22.66
C ASP A 373 -1.42 29.26 21.48
N ALA A 374 -2.46 30.02 21.76
CA ALA A 374 -3.38 30.55 20.74
C ALA A 374 -2.70 31.47 19.70
N GLN A 375 -1.59 32.14 20.05
CA GLN A 375 -0.89 33.02 19.12
C GLN A 375 0.04 32.20 18.21
N THR A 376 0.83 31.30 18.77
CA THR A 376 1.68 30.36 18.05
C THR A 376 0.85 29.45 17.17
N GLN A 377 -0.29 28.95 17.68
CA GLN A 377 -1.24 28.13 16.94
C GLN A 377 -1.72 28.82 15.65
N ARG A 378 -2.08 30.10 15.70
CA ARG A 378 -2.51 30.84 14.51
C ARG A 378 -1.42 30.93 13.45
N SER A 379 -0.21 31.31 13.87
CA SER A 379 0.92 31.46 12.95
C SER A 379 1.29 30.15 12.29
N GLU A 380 1.49 29.10 13.07
CA GLU A 380 1.87 27.79 12.57
C GLU A 380 0.76 27.12 11.77
N MET A 381 -0.51 27.34 12.13
CA MET A 381 -1.66 26.86 11.36
C MET A 381 -1.73 27.52 9.99
N THR A 382 -1.51 28.83 9.90
CA THR A 382 -1.48 29.54 8.62
C THR A 382 -0.38 28.98 7.73
N GLU A 383 0.84 28.83 8.24
CA GLU A 383 1.94 28.23 7.50
C GLU A 383 1.66 26.77 7.07
N TYR A 384 1.03 26.00 7.95
CA TYR A 384 0.64 24.62 7.64
C TYR A 384 -0.41 24.58 6.52
N MET A 385 -1.46 25.42 6.58
CA MET A 385 -2.50 25.50 5.54
C MET A 385 -1.93 26.00 4.20
N GLU A 386 -1.03 26.97 4.22
CA GLU A 386 -0.31 27.39 3.01
C GLU A 386 0.53 26.25 2.42
N SER A 387 1.20 25.46 3.25
CA SER A 387 1.94 24.30 2.77
C SER A 387 1.04 23.21 2.17
N LEU A 388 -0.16 23.01 2.71
CA LEU A 388 -1.15 22.08 2.13
C LEU A 388 -1.68 22.62 0.80
N ARG A 389 -2.01 23.90 0.71
CA ARG A 389 -2.46 24.57 -0.52
C ARG A 389 -1.42 24.45 -1.64
N ASN A 390 -0.15 24.66 -1.34
CA ASN A 390 0.94 24.49 -2.30
C ASN A 390 1.10 23.04 -2.76
N LYS A 391 0.84 22.07 -1.88
CA LYS A 391 0.85 20.63 -2.23
C LYS A 391 -0.36 20.24 -3.08
N GLU A 392 -1.53 20.82 -2.80
CA GLU A 392 -2.76 20.59 -3.57
C GLU A 392 -2.59 21.06 -5.03
N ASP A 393 -1.92 22.19 -5.27
CA ASP A 393 -1.59 22.68 -6.61
C ASP A 393 -0.67 21.73 -7.39
N ILE A 394 0.24 21.02 -6.70
CA ILE A 394 1.16 20.05 -7.31
C ILE A 394 0.48 18.70 -7.56
N PHE A 395 -0.46 18.32 -6.70
CA PHE A 395 -1.11 17.02 -6.69
C PHE A 395 -2.62 17.11 -6.89
N SER A 396 -3.08 18.00 -7.75
CA SER A 396 -4.51 18.24 -7.99
C SER A 396 -5.30 16.95 -8.18
N GLY A 397 -6.23 16.66 -7.27
CA GLY A 397 -7.08 15.46 -7.26
C GLY A 397 -6.66 14.38 -6.26
N GLU A 398 -5.66 14.62 -5.39
CA GLU A 398 -5.29 13.70 -4.31
C GLU A 398 -5.90 14.16 -2.98
N GLU A 399 -6.69 13.28 -2.36
CA GLU A 399 -7.21 13.48 -1.00
C GLU A 399 -6.20 13.01 0.03
N TYR A 400 -6.03 13.79 1.08
CA TYR A 400 -5.11 13.51 2.18
C TYR A 400 -5.75 12.59 3.22
N LEU A 401 -4.95 11.84 3.98
CA LEU A 401 -5.46 11.11 5.17
C LEU A 401 -5.89 12.04 6.31
N LEU A 402 -5.46 13.30 6.28
CA LEU A 402 -6.09 14.35 7.07
C LEU A 402 -7.49 14.62 6.53
N PRO A 403 -8.45 15.07 7.38
CA PRO A 403 -9.79 15.36 6.89
C PRO A 403 -9.71 16.30 5.69
N PRO A 404 -10.20 15.91 4.52
CA PRO A 404 -10.10 16.72 3.31
C PRO A 404 -10.79 18.08 3.45
N ASP A 405 -11.68 18.21 4.43
CA ASP A 405 -12.46 19.41 4.67
C ASP A 405 -11.78 20.42 5.61
N LEU A 406 -10.63 20.08 6.21
CA LEU A 406 -9.97 21.00 7.17
C LEU A 406 -9.47 22.28 6.47
N LEU A 407 -8.79 22.14 5.32
CA LEU A 407 -8.32 23.28 4.55
C LEU A 407 -9.49 24.14 4.06
N LYS A 408 -10.51 23.54 3.47
CA LYS A 408 -11.72 24.24 3.00
C LYS A 408 -12.46 24.96 4.12
N ALA A 409 -12.57 24.30 5.29
CA ALA A 409 -13.22 24.91 6.45
C ALA A 409 -12.41 26.08 7.00
N TYR A 410 -11.08 25.99 6.98
CA TYR A 410 -10.19 27.08 7.37
C TYR A 410 -10.30 28.26 6.40
N GLU A 411 -10.23 28.04 5.09
CA GLU A 411 -10.36 29.07 4.05
C GLU A 411 -11.69 29.82 4.14
N ARG A 412 -12.79 29.07 4.35
CA ARG A 412 -14.11 29.68 4.55
C ARG A 412 -14.16 30.55 5.81
N TYR A 413 -13.56 30.08 6.91
CA TYR A 413 -13.47 30.83 8.15
C TYR A 413 -12.61 32.10 7.99
N GLU A 414 -11.44 31.99 7.32
CA GLU A 414 -10.54 33.11 7.04
C GLU A 414 -11.24 34.17 6.20
N SER A 415 -11.91 33.76 5.10
CA SER A 415 -12.72 34.66 4.26
C SER A 415 -13.83 35.36 5.03
N ALA A 416 -14.56 34.64 5.89
CA ALA A 416 -15.60 35.21 6.72
C ALA A 416 -15.06 36.21 7.77
N CYS A 417 -13.86 35.98 8.29
CA CYS A 417 -13.16 36.93 9.17
C CYS A 417 -12.84 38.22 8.44
N GLU A 418 -12.29 38.15 7.22
CA GLU A 418 -11.93 39.32 6.41
C GLU A 418 -13.17 40.13 6.04
N GLU A 419 -14.24 39.44 5.62
CA GLU A 419 -15.51 40.07 5.28
C GLU A 419 -16.13 40.79 6.48
N TYR A 420 -16.20 40.17 7.65
CA TYR A 420 -16.71 40.76 8.88
C TYR A 420 -15.88 41.97 9.30
N HIS A 421 -14.55 41.88 9.26
CA HIS A 421 -13.68 43.01 9.57
C HIS A 421 -13.88 44.18 8.60
N SER A 422 -13.92 43.89 7.30
CA SER A 422 -14.15 44.90 6.26
C SER A 422 -15.52 45.61 6.48
N ALA A 423 -16.59 44.82 6.66
CA ALA A 423 -17.93 45.36 6.89
C ALA A 423 -17.99 46.22 8.14
N LYS A 424 -17.43 45.74 9.26
CA LYS A 424 -17.46 46.41 10.56
C LYS A 424 -16.72 47.76 10.56
N TYR A 425 -15.59 47.86 9.86
CA TYR A 425 -14.74 49.06 9.87
C TYR A 425 -14.98 49.99 8.68
N SER A 426 -15.69 49.56 7.64
CA SER A 426 -16.05 50.41 6.51
C SER A 426 -17.07 51.52 6.85
N GLY A 427 -17.93 51.27 7.85
CA GLY A 427 -19.04 52.13 8.20
C GLY A 427 -20.12 52.27 7.11
N LEU A 428 -20.06 51.43 6.07
CA LEU A 428 -20.96 51.50 4.91
C LEU A 428 -22.05 50.43 4.94
N VAL A 429 -21.97 49.48 5.88
CA VAL A 429 -22.88 48.33 6.00
C VAL A 429 -23.93 48.63 7.07
N CYS A 430 -25.20 48.30 6.81
CA CYS A 430 -26.26 48.48 7.80
C CYS A 430 -26.13 47.41 8.92
N GLN A 431 -26.84 47.63 10.04
CA GLN A 431 -26.72 46.77 11.21
C GLN A 431 -27.26 45.34 10.93
N GLU A 432 -28.31 45.22 10.12
CA GLU A 432 -28.91 43.95 9.73
C GLU A 432 -27.94 43.12 8.86
N ASP A 433 -27.31 43.72 7.86
CA ASP A 433 -26.30 43.08 7.03
C ASP A 433 -25.07 42.68 7.86
N LEU A 434 -24.68 43.50 8.86
CA LEU A 434 -23.55 43.17 9.74
C LEU A 434 -23.88 41.98 10.66
N GLU A 435 -25.14 41.82 11.07
CA GLU A 435 -25.59 40.62 11.82
C GLU A 435 -25.54 39.36 10.96
N ASP A 436 -25.99 39.43 9.70
CA ASP A 436 -25.93 38.31 8.75
C ASP A 436 -24.49 37.87 8.47
N ILE A 437 -23.57 38.81 8.23
CA ILE A 437 -22.14 38.54 8.06
C ILE A 437 -21.54 37.96 9.36
N GLY A 438 -22.00 38.43 10.52
CA GLY A 438 -21.61 37.89 11.83
C GLY A 438 -22.11 36.46 12.05
N ASP A 439 -23.27 36.10 11.50
CA ASP A 439 -23.81 34.74 11.56
C ASP A 439 -23.03 33.79 10.65
N GLU A 440 -22.63 34.25 9.46
CA GLU A 440 -21.74 33.45 8.59
C GLU A 440 -20.37 33.21 9.25
N LEU A 441 -19.80 34.24 9.90
CA LEU A 441 -18.55 34.08 10.65
C LEU A 441 -18.71 33.06 11.80
N ARG A 442 -19.83 33.08 12.53
CA ARG A 442 -20.09 32.07 13.56
C ARG A 442 -20.22 30.66 12.99
N THR A 443 -20.91 30.52 11.86
CA THR A 443 -21.16 29.26 11.20
C THR A 443 -19.85 28.67 10.66
N SER A 444 -19.05 29.47 9.97
CA SER A 444 -17.74 29.04 9.43
C SER A 444 -16.76 28.67 10.56
N TYR A 445 -16.76 29.39 11.67
CA TYR A 445 -15.96 29.06 12.85
C TYR A 445 -16.36 27.69 13.46
N GLN A 446 -17.67 27.41 13.58
CA GLN A 446 -18.12 26.11 14.08
C GLN A 446 -17.76 24.96 13.15
N ALA A 447 -17.85 25.15 11.83
CA ALA A 447 -17.44 24.17 10.84
C ALA A 447 -15.93 23.91 10.93
N TYR A 448 -15.12 24.97 11.02
CA TYR A 448 -13.67 24.86 11.22
C TYR A 448 -13.32 24.09 12.52
N LYS A 449 -13.97 24.41 13.64
CA LYS A 449 -13.77 23.67 14.90
C LYS A 449 -14.15 22.19 14.78
N ALA A 450 -15.22 21.88 14.08
CA ALA A 450 -15.62 20.49 13.84
C ALA A 450 -14.57 19.75 13.02
N SER A 451 -14.11 20.33 11.90
CA SER A 451 -13.06 19.74 11.06
C SER A 451 -11.73 19.57 11.82
N MET A 452 -11.38 20.50 12.70
CA MET A 452 -10.21 20.37 13.58
C MET A 452 -10.37 19.19 14.55
N LYS A 453 -11.56 19.04 15.16
CA LYS A 453 -11.82 17.91 16.05
C LYS A 453 -11.71 16.57 15.31
N ASP A 454 -12.21 16.52 14.08
CA ASP A 454 -12.13 15.33 13.24
C ASP A 454 -10.66 15.02 12.85
N ALA A 455 -9.86 16.05 12.53
CA ALA A 455 -8.43 15.92 12.28
C ALA A 455 -7.68 15.34 13.48
N VAL A 456 -7.96 15.83 14.69
CA VAL A 456 -7.39 15.31 15.94
C VAL A 456 -7.77 13.86 16.14
N SER A 457 -9.04 13.51 15.94
CA SER A 457 -9.52 12.13 16.08
C SER A 457 -8.84 11.17 15.08
N GLN A 458 -8.66 11.60 13.84
CA GLN A 458 -7.94 10.81 12.84
C GLN A 458 -6.46 10.71 13.18
N TYR A 459 -5.84 11.78 13.67
CA TYR A 459 -4.46 11.73 14.13
C TYR A 459 -4.27 10.72 15.26
N GLU A 460 -5.11 10.75 16.29
CA GLU A 460 -5.04 9.81 17.41
C GLU A 460 -5.15 8.35 16.93
N SER A 461 -5.95 8.11 15.88
CA SER A 461 -6.09 6.77 15.32
C SER A 461 -4.85 6.25 14.59
N VAL A 462 -3.95 7.15 14.13
CA VAL A 462 -2.70 6.81 13.42
C VAL A 462 -1.44 7.28 14.14
N ARG A 463 -1.60 7.76 15.38
CA ARG A 463 -0.48 8.24 16.21
C ARG A 463 0.66 7.25 16.24
N GLY A 464 1.90 7.75 16.14
CA GLY A 464 3.08 6.91 16.09
C GLY A 464 3.23 6.13 14.78
N THR A 465 2.60 6.58 13.68
CA THR A 465 2.85 6.06 12.33
C THR A 465 3.68 7.10 11.56
N ILE A 466 4.86 6.70 11.11
CA ILE A 466 5.84 7.57 10.46
C ILE A 466 6.17 7.00 9.09
N TYR A 467 5.92 7.74 8.01
CA TYR A 467 6.34 7.35 6.67
C TYR A 467 7.80 7.71 6.45
N GLN A 468 8.65 6.70 6.28
CA GLN A 468 10.10 6.85 6.21
C GLN A 468 10.68 6.00 5.08
N PRO A 469 10.42 6.34 3.79
CA PRO A 469 11.03 5.65 2.66
C PRO A 469 12.53 5.99 2.55
N CYS A 470 13.27 5.24 1.71
CA CYS A 470 14.64 5.59 1.33
C CYS A 470 14.70 6.95 0.61
N GLU A 471 15.91 7.48 0.34
CA GLU A 471 16.09 8.74 -0.40
C GLU A 471 15.49 8.67 -1.82
N LYS A 472 15.12 9.84 -2.38
CA LYS A 472 14.37 9.94 -3.65
C LYS A 472 15.08 9.30 -4.84
N GLU A 473 16.40 9.27 -4.80
CA GLU A 473 17.25 8.75 -5.86
C GLU A 473 17.32 7.22 -5.89
N TYR A 474 16.75 6.54 -4.89
CA TYR A 474 16.84 5.09 -4.76
C TYR A 474 15.45 4.44 -4.68
N LYS A 475 15.36 3.19 -5.12
CA LYS A 475 14.13 2.42 -5.08
C LYS A 475 13.86 1.83 -3.70
N ASP A 476 14.88 1.28 -3.08
CA ASP A 476 14.83 0.61 -1.79
C ASP A 476 16.08 0.91 -0.94
N TRP A 477 16.07 0.51 0.32
CA TRP A 477 17.18 0.75 1.24
C TRP A 477 18.46 0.00 0.86
N ASN A 478 18.35 -1.17 0.24
CA ASN A 478 19.53 -1.90 -0.21
C ASN A 478 20.18 -1.24 -1.44
N ASP A 479 19.38 -0.70 -2.34
CA ASP A 479 19.90 0.11 -3.46
C ASP A 479 20.54 1.41 -2.96
N GLN A 480 19.99 2.07 -1.92
CA GLN A 480 20.62 3.22 -1.27
C GLN A 480 21.98 2.83 -0.65
N LEU A 481 22.07 1.73 0.07
CA LEU A 481 23.31 1.23 0.64
C LEU A 481 24.37 0.96 -0.44
N LEU A 482 23.96 0.46 -1.59
CA LEU A 482 24.83 0.14 -2.73
C LEU A 482 25.13 1.34 -3.62
N GLY A 483 24.49 2.50 -3.40
CA GLY A 483 24.59 3.68 -4.25
C GLY A 483 23.98 3.48 -5.65
N LYS A 484 23.06 2.54 -5.82
CA LYS A 484 22.39 2.25 -7.08
C LYS A 484 21.19 3.14 -7.28
N ARG A 485 21.42 4.30 -7.91
CA ARG A 485 20.36 5.26 -8.19
C ARG A 485 19.42 4.77 -9.27
N ILE A 486 18.16 5.19 -9.18
CA ILE A 486 17.17 5.03 -10.26
C ILE A 486 17.69 5.78 -11.48
N ALA A 487 17.75 5.13 -12.63
CA ALA A 487 18.21 5.76 -13.86
C ALA A 487 17.25 6.91 -14.24
N ALA A 488 17.79 8.09 -14.52
CA ALA A 488 17.03 9.29 -14.91
C ALA A 488 16.19 9.14 -16.20
N GLU A 489 16.18 7.95 -16.80
CA GLU A 489 15.40 7.61 -18.01
C GLU A 489 13.93 7.28 -17.74
N GLU A 490 13.54 6.93 -16.51
CA GLU A 490 12.12 6.65 -16.21
C GLU A 490 11.29 7.94 -16.11
N ASP A 491 11.83 9.04 -15.62
CA ASP A 491 11.16 10.35 -15.66
C ASP A 491 11.01 10.88 -17.09
N ASN A 492 12.00 10.64 -17.97
CA ASN A 492 11.93 10.98 -19.39
C ASN A 492 10.97 10.06 -20.20
N ALA A 493 10.62 8.88 -19.72
CA ALA A 493 9.68 8.00 -20.40
C ALA A 493 8.22 8.47 -20.21
N ILE A 494 7.92 9.10 -19.07
CA ILE A 494 6.60 9.70 -18.80
C ILE A 494 6.44 10.98 -19.62
N ASP A 495 7.48 11.81 -19.71
CA ASP A 495 7.47 13.04 -20.52
C ASP A 495 7.47 12.73 -22.04
N LYS A 496 8.24 11.76 -22.50
CA LYS A 496 8.20 11.31 -23.91
C LYS A 496 6.90 10.61 -24.29
N ALA A 497 6.22 9.93 -23.35
CA ALA A 497 4.90 9.37 -23.62
C ALA A 497 3.82 10.47 -23.70
N SER A 498 3.95 11.56 -22.94
CA SER A 498 3.07 12.72 -23.02
C SER A 498 3.35 13.56 -24.29
N GLU A 499 4.61 13.74 -24.70
CA GLU A 499 4.98 14.41 -25.95
C GLU A 499 4.58 13.60 -27.20
N ASN A 500 4.72 12.27 -27.17
CA ASN A 500 4.28 11.40 -28.28
C ASN A 500 2.75 11.37 -28.41
N ASN A 501 2.00 11.49 -27.33
CA ASN A 501 0.55 11.61 -27.37
C ASN A 501 0.09 12.98 -27.88
N LEU A 502 0.81 14.05 -27.56
CA LEU A 502 0.59 15.39 -28.13
C LEU A 502 0.93 15.44 -29.64
N ALA A 503 2.04 14.79 -30.04
CA ALA A 503 2.45 14.72 -31.45
C ALA A 503 1.50 13.82 -32.28
N ALA A 504 0.95 12.75 -31.71
CA ALA A 504 -0.06 11.91 -32.35
C ALA A 504 -1.41 12.63 -32.50
N GLY A 505 -1.81 13.42 -31.49
CA GLY A 505 -3.01 14.26 -31.54
C GLY A 505 -2.93 15.38 -32.58
N ASN A 506 -1.76 15.95 -32.81
CA ASN A 506 -1.54 16.97 -33.84
C ASN A 506 -1.51 16.35 -35.25
N ARG A 507 -0.93 15.16 -35.43
CA ARG A 507 -0.94 14.45 -36.74
C ARG A 507 -2.34 13.96 -37.15
N SER A 508 -3.23 13.67 -36.23
CA SER A 508 -4.63 13.35 -36.55
C SER A 508 -5.39 14.61 -37.00
N LYS A 509 -5.14 15.77 -36.38
CA LYS A 509 -5.76 17.03 -36.80
C LYS A 509 -5.27 17.51 -38.17
N GLU A 510 -3.99 17.35 -38.48
CA GLU A 510 -3.45 17.68 -39.81
C GLU A 510 -4.01 16.76 -40.92
N ARG A 511 -4.21 15.45 -40.65
CA ARG A 511 -4.85 14.52 -41.58
C ARG A 511 -6.33 14.84 -41.82
N ASP A 512 -7.05 15.26 -40.80
CA ASP A 512 -8.45 15.64 -40.92
C ASP A 512 -8.61 16.96 -41.69
N GLU A 513 -7.66 17.89 -41.58
CA GLU A 513 -7.60 19.14 -42.37
C GLU A 513 -7.18 18.89 -43.84
N GLU A 514 -6.29 17.93 -44.10
CA GLU A 514 -5.94 17.54 -45.48
C GLU A 514 -7.09 16.80 -46.18
N ASN A 515 -7.77 15.88 -45.49
CA ASN A 515 -8.96 15.20 -46.06
C ASN A 515 -10.10 16.17 -46.35
N ASN A 516 -10.38 17.16 -45.49
CA ASN A 516 -11.36 18.20 -45.75
C ASN A 516 -11.00 19.08 -46.97
N LYS A 517 -9.70 19.37 -47.18
CA LYS A 517 -9.23 20.11 -48.35
C LYS A 517 -9.29 19.30 -49.66
N GLU A 518 -9.15 17.99 -49.59
CA GLU A 518 -9.36 17.11 -50.75
C GLU A 518 -10.85 16.95 -51.11
N GLU A 519 -11.74 16.87 -50.14
CA GLU A 519 -13.20 16.86 -50.40
C GLU A 519 -13.69 18.18 -50.98
N GLU A 520 -13.22 19.34 -50.54
CA GLU A 520 -13.56 20.64 -51.15
C GLU A 520 -13.00 20.78 -52.57
N ARG A 521 -11.87 20.17 -52.93
CA ARG A 521 -11.32 20.18 -54.29
C ARG A 521 -12.13 19.26 -55.24
N THR A 522 -12.73 18.21 -54.75
CA THR A 522 -13.52 17.29 -55.54
C THR A 522 -14.91 17.86 -55.86
N TYR A 523 -15.46 18.77 -55.03
CA TYR A 523 -16.73 19.46 -55.29
C TYR A 523 -16.65 20.61 -56.33
N HIS A 524 -15.45 21.09 -56.63
CA HIS A 524 -15.25 22.14 -57.65
C HIS A 524 -14.98 21.64 -59.06
N PHE A 525 -14.92 20.30 -59.30
CA PHE A 525 -14.70 19.73 -60.65
C PHE A 525 -15.98 19.16 -61.29
N HIS A 526 -17.14 19.32 -60.67
CA HIS A 526 -18.46 18.92 -61.24
C HIS A 526 -19.48 20.08 -61.24
N ARG A 527 -19.06 21.25 -61.79
CA ARG A 527 -20.01 22.26 -62.28
C ARG A 527 -19.55 22.81 -63.62
#